data_b510d0a24ab09863becdfdd213447681
#
_entry.id   b510d0a24ab09863becdfdd213447681
#
_cell.length_a   1.000
_cell.length_b   1.000
_cell.length_c   1.000
_cell.angle_alpha   90.00
_cell.angle_beta   90.00
_cell.angle_gamma   90.00
#
_symmetry.space_group_name_H-M   'P 1'
#
loop_
_entity.id
_entity.type
_entity.pdbx_description
1 polymer ?
#
loop_
_entity_poly.entity_id
_entity_poly.type
_entity_poly.pdbx_seq_one_letter_code
_entity_poly.pdbx_strand_id
1 'polypeptide(L)'
;MDEEQRDELERQRIRHERMMRRKQEKIRQLRRRKMMRIGAMAVVLVFVLFFAGRGVVKLFSGVHIKNSSAKSANSSTVEVQAAEDTGEAGKQPVMSASDVDKLKAAPSIGWHQDENGWWYQNRDGSYYQDGWQEVNGSTYYFNSNGYILTGWQTIDDKDCYFDEDGKYDETKQRPMIALTFDDGPGEYTEELINCLVENNAKATFFMLGQNVEAYPEIAKELSDAGMELGNHSYSHPDLVTIGAEAAAQQVSNTDAALKAATGFEATVMRPPGGSFNDSVKAAIDHPLIIWSIDTRDWATKSEDQTYQVVMDNAQDGSVVLMHDIHEWSVKAAIRMIPDLIAKGFKLVTVSELAEAKGKTLQSGNAYYYFGEGEQQVE
;
A
#
# COMPACT_ATOMS: atom_id res chain seq x y z
N MET A 1 -12.41 -14.90 38.60
CA MET A 1 -11.19 -14.10 38.57
C MET A 1 -10.86 -13.77 40.02
N ASP A 2 -9.74 -14.23 40.52
CA ASP A 2 -9.29 -13.96 41.88
C ASP A 2 -8.70 -12.53 41.99
N GLU A 3 -8.37 -12.12 43.22
CA GLU A 3 -7.91 -10.77 43.52
C GLU A 3 -6.52 -10.52 42.89
N GLU A 4 -5.67 -11.55 42.81
CA GLU A 4 -4.33 -11.48 42.22
C GLU A 4 -4.37 -11.29 40.69
N GLN A 5 -5.31 -11.93 40.01
CA GLN A 5 -5.55 -11.76 38.58
C GLN A 5 -6.07 -10.35 38.23
N ARG A 6 -6.92 -9.77 39.08
CA ARG A 6 -7.38 -8.37 38.90
C ARG A 6 -6.25 -7.36 39.07
N ASP A 7 -5.43 -7.56 40.09
CA ASP A 7 -4.28 -6.70 40.38
C ASP A 7 -3.23 -6.75 39.25
N GLU A 8 -3.00 -7.93 38.66
CA GLU A 8 -2.08 -8.06 37.55
C GLU A 8 -2.64 -7.37 36.27
N LEU A 9 -3.93 -7.52 36.00
CA LEU A 9 -4.61 -6.85 34.88
C LEU A 9 -4.57 -5.32 35.04
N GLU A 10 -4.78 -4.82 36.26
CA GLU A 10 -4.70 -3.37 36.51
C GLU A 10 -3.27 -2.85 36.38
N ARG A 11 -2.26 -3.61 36.80
CA ARG A 11 -0.85 -3.27 36.59
C ARG A 11 -0.48 -3.27 35.09
N GLN A 12 -1.05 -4.20 34.31
CA GLN A 12 -0.86 -4.21 32.85
C GLN A 12 -1.50 -2.98 32.20
N ARG A 13 -2.73 -2.61 32.56
CA ARG A 13 -3.39 -1.39 32.10
C ARG A 13 -2.58 -0.14 32.41
N ILE A 14 -2.09 0.01 33.62
CA ILE A 14 -1.29 1.17 34.04
C ILE A 14 0.04 1.21 33.26
N ARG A 15 0.68 0.07 33.01
CA ARG A 15 1.90 -0.02 32.18
C ARG A 15 1.60 0.41 30.75
N HIS A 16 0.51 -0.09 30.18
CA HIS A 16 0.04 0.26 28.84
C HIS A 16 -0.26 1.75 28.69
N GLU A 17 -1.05 2.34 29.61
CA GLU A 17 -1.33 3.79 29.58
C GLU A 17 -0.08 4.66 29.66
N ARG A 18 0.91 4.27 30.48
CA ARG A 18 2.19 5.00 30.57
C ARG A 18 2.99 4.90 29.27
N MET A 19 2.98 3.72 28.64
CA MET A 19 3.63 3.50 27.36
C MET A 19 2.95 4.35 26.27
N MET A 20 1.64 4.34 26.18
CA MET A 20 0.86 5.12 25.20
C MET A 20 1.07 6.63 25.35
N ARG A 21 1.11 7.17 26.57
CA ARG A 21 1.45 8.58 26.80
C ARG A 21 2.84 8.93 26.30
N ARG A 22 3.84 8.10 26.56
CA ARG A 22 5.23 8.30 26.06
C ARG A 22 5.27 8.24 24.53
N LYS A 23 4.51 7.32 23.91
CA LYS A 23 4.42 7.17 22.45
C LYS A 23 3.77 8.40 21.81
N GLN A 24 2.64 8.88 22.34
CA GLN A 24 1.99 10.11 21.88
C GLN A 24 2.90 11.34 21.99
N GLU A 25 3.66 11.45 23.08
CA GLU A 25 4.66 12.53 23.23
C GLU A 25 5.75 12.45 22.16
N LYS A 26 6.23 11.22 21.86
CA LYS A 26 7.25 10.97 20.82
C LYS A 26 6.71 11.32 19.41
N ILE A 27 5.48 10.94 19.11
CA ILE A 27 4.78 11.29 17.84
C ILE A 27 4.60 12.80 17.73
N ARG A 28 4.16 13.48 18.81
CA ARG A 28 4.05 14.95 18.84
C ARG A 28 5.41 15.62 18.61
N GLN A 29 6.49 15.08 19.18
CA GLN A 29 7.85 15.59 18.95
C GLN A 29 8.31 15.37 17.50
N LEU A 30 8.03 14.21 16.90
CA LEU A 30 8.35 13.91 15.49
C LEU A 30 7.57 14.82 14.55
N ARG A 31 6.26 15.01 14.77
CA ARG A 31 5.43 15.95 14.00
C ARG A 31 5.96 17.39 14.11
N ARG A 32 6.33 17.84 15.32
CA ARG A 32 6.96 19.15 15.51
C ARG A 32 8.29 19.29 14.78
N ARG A 33 9.15 18.25 14.80
CA ARG A 33 10.42 18.21 14.05
C ARG A 33 10.19 18.25 12.55
N LYS A 34 9.20 17.49 12.04
CA LYS A 34 8.81 17.48 10.61
C LYS A 34 8.31 18.86 10.19
N MET A 35 7.42 19.47 10.97
CA MET A 35 6.92 20.83 10.71
C MET A 35 8.03 21.88 10.77
N MET A 36 8.98 21.78 11.71
CA MET A 36 10.14 22.69 11.75
C MET A 36 11.06 22.52 10.55
N ARG A 37 11.27 21.29 10.04
CA ARG A 37 12.05 21.03 8.82
C ARG A 37 11.37 21.61 7.58
N ILE A 38 10.06 21.41 7.45
CA ILE A 38 9.25 22.01 6.35
C ILE A 38 9.30 23.55 6.44
N GLY A 39 9.15 24.12 7.63
CA GLY A 39 9.26 25.56 7.83
C GLY A 39 10.66 26.09 7.52
N ALA A 40 11.72 25.38 7.92
CA ALA A 40 13.11 25.74 7.59
C ALA A 40 13.38 25.67 6.08
N MET A 41 12.87 24.64 5.38
CA MET A 41 12.99 24.55 3.92
C MET A 41 12.23 25.69 3.22
N ALA A 42 11.02 26.03 3.69
CA ALA A 42 10.27 27.15 3.14
C ALA A 42 11.01 28.49 3.32
N VAL A 43 11.63 28.72 4.49
CA VAL A 43 12.45 29.91 4.74
C VAL A 43 13.66 29.95 3.82
N VAL A 44 14.37 28.81 3.63
CA VAL A 44 15.51 28.72 2.69
C VAL A 44 15.07 29.00 1.26
N LEU A 45 13.91 28.46 0.85
CA LEU A 45 13.35 28.73 -0.49
C LEU A 45 13.04 30.22 -0.70
N VAL A 46 12.42 30.88 0.29
CA VAL A 46 12.16 32.31 0.23
C VAL A 46 13.48 33.13 0.17
N PHE A 47 14.50 32.72 0.92
CA PHE A 47 15.83 33.36 0.85
C PHE A 47 16.47 33.16 -0.52
N VAL A 48 16.42 31.95 -1.10
CA VAL A 48 16.97 31.65 -2.44
C VAL A 48 16.24 32.51 -3.49
N LEU A 49 14.92 32.57 -3.45
CA LEU A 49 14.12 33.40 -4.37
C LEU A 49 14.41 34.90 -4.21
N PHE A 50 14.62 35.38 -2.98
CA PHE A 50 14.96 36.77 -2.70
C PHE A 50 16.33 37.16 -3.20
N PHE A 51 17.33 36.27 -3.07
CA PHE A 51 18.70 36.53 -3.59
C PHE A 51 18.81 36.32 -5.10
N ALA A 52 18.09 35.33 -5.67
CA ALA A 52 18.01 35.14 -7.14
C ALA A 52 17.35 36.36 -7.81
N GLY A 53 16.26 36.88 -7.23
CA GLY A 53 15.62 38.10 -7.75
C GLY A 53 16.50 39.34 -7.73
N ARG A 54 17.40 39.47 -6.73
CA ARG A 54 18.37 40.59 -6.67
C ARG A 54 19.55 40.43 -7.65
N GLY A 55 19.91 39.19 -8.02
CA GLY A 55 20.96 38.92 -9.02
C GLY A 55 20.56 39.30 -10.44
N VAL A 56 19.29 39.09 -10.78
CA VAL A 56 18.74 39.40 -12.12
C VAL A 56 18.63 40.92 -12.38
N VAL A 57 18.35 41.72 -11.36
CA VAL A 57 18.26 43.19 -11.54
C VAL A 57 19.62 43.85 -11.81
N LYS A 58 20.76 43.22 -11.43
CA LYS A 58 22.11 43.76 -11.72
C LYS A 58 22.66 43.40 -13.11
N LEU A 59 22.05 42.42 -13.80
CA LEU A 59 22.53 41.96 -15.15
C LEU A 59 21.89 42.73 -16.32
N PHE A 60 20.84 43.56 -16.09
CA PHE A 60 20.14 44.26 -17.17
C PHE A 60 20.55 45.73 -17.34
N SER A 61 21.55 46.25 -16.64
CA SER A 61 21.96 47.67 -16.77
C SER A 61 23.21 47.90 -17.61
N GLY A 62 23.59 47.03 -18.53
CA GLY A 62 24.82 47.22 -19.28
C GLY A 62 24.89 46.48 -20.63
N VAL A 63 23.94 46.65 -21.54
CA VAL A 63 24.16 46.22 -22.94
C VAL A 63 23.65 47.29 -23.89
N HIS A 64 24.60 47.99 -24.50
CA HIS A 64 24.41 48.85 -25.67
C HIS A 64 24.28 47.98 -26.95
N ILE A 65 23.18 48.16 -27.67
CA ILE A 65 22.91 47.49 -28.94
C ILE A 65 23.74 48.17 -30.06
N LYS A 66 24.60 47.43 -30.73
CA LYS A 66 25.10 47.76 -32.06
C LYS A 66 24.50 46.83 -33.10
N ASN A 67 23.70 47.38 -33.97
CA ASN A 67 23.21 46.77 -35.19
C ASN A 67 24.36 46.45 -36.15
N SER A 68 24.38 45.25 -36.71
CA SER A 68 24.97 45.04 -38.03
C SER A 68 24.30 43.86 -38.73
N SER A 69 23.83 44.17 -39.95
CA SER A 69 23.20 43.25 -40.90
C SER A 69 24.25 42.35 -41.55
N ALA A 70 23.94 41.09 -41.88
CA ALA A 70 24.02 40.55 -43.25
C ALA A 70 24.04 39.03 -43.34
N LYS A 71 23.16 38.56 -44.21
CA LYS A 71 23.28 37.55 -45.29
C LYS A 71 23.32 36.06 -45.01
N SER A 72 22.19 35.45 -45.36
CA SER A 72 21.95 34.37 -46.36
C SER A 72 23.00 33.25 -46.56
N ALA A 73 22.59 32.05 -46.39
CA ALA A 73 22.48 30.89 -47.30
C ALA A 73 22.76 29.59 -46.56
N ASN A 74 22.00 28.58 -46.54
CA ASN A 74 21.80 27.53 -47.52
C ASN A 74 20.84 26.45 -46.98
N SER A 75 19.94 26.09 -47.84
CA SER A 75 19.00 25.00 -47.78
C SER A 75 19.73 23.66 -47.74
N SER A 76 19.31 22.78 -46.82
CA SER A 76 19.38 21.35 -46.99
C SER A 76 18.08 20.75 -46.50
N THR A 77 17.21 20.42 -47.45
CA THR A 77 15.97 19.67 -47.25
C THR A 77 16.29 18.25 -46.82
N VAL A 78 15.90 17.90 -45.62
CA VAL A 78 15.72 16.52 -45.24
C VAL A 78 14.21 16.26 -45.21
N GLU A 79 13.76 15.45 -46.16
CA GLU A 79 12.39 14.92 -46.17
C GLU A 79 12.20 14.02 -44.94
N VAL A 80 11.41 14.48 -44.00
CA VAL A 80 10.88 13.65 -42.94
C VAL A 80 9.45 13.29 -43.33
N GLN A 81 9.21 12.01 -43.55
CA GLN A 81 7.86 11.48 -43.77
C GLN A 81 6.98 11.79 -42.56
N ALA A 82 5.96 12.61 -42.78
CA ALA A 82 4.96 12.93 -41.79
C ALA A 82 4.04 11.72 -41.58
N ALA A 83 4.04 11.18 -40.37
CA ALA A 83 2.92 10.37 -39.91
C ALA A 83 1.76 11.34 -39.57
N GLU A 84 0.59 11.12 -40.16
CA GLU A 84 -0.62 11.91 -39.90
C GLU A 84 -1.10 11.65 -38.47
N ASP A 85 -1.02 12.68 -37.65
CA ASP A 85 -1.63 12.72 -36.31
C ASP A 85 -3.13 13.01 -36.46
N THR A 86 -4.01 12.03 -36.18
CA THR A 86 -5.47 12.15 -36.15
C THR A 86 -6.02 12.26 -34.74
N GLY A 87 -5.32 12.91 -33.82
CA GLY A 87 -5.73 13.10 -32.42
C GLY A 87 -6.80 14.17 -32.26
N GLU A 88 -7.97 13.78 -31.71
CA GLU A 88 -9.01 14.71 -31.25
C GLU A 88 -8.52 15.59 -30.10
N ALA A 89 -8.99 16.85 -30.09
CA ALA A 89 -8.57 17.92 -29.20
C ALA A 89 -8.85 17.62 -27.72
N GLY A 90 -7.89 17.04 -27.05
CA GLY A 90 -7.81 17.03 -25.59
C GLY A 90 -7.43 18.41 -25.05
N LYS A 91 -7.84 18.73 -23.81
CA LYS A 91 -7.57 20.02 -23.15
C LYS A 91 -6.10 20.41 -23.26
N GLN A 92 -5.83 21.59 -23.80
CA GLN A 92 -4.45 22.08 -23.92
C GLN A 92 -3.80 22.24 -22.54
N PRO A 93 -2.59 21.74 -22.36
CA PRO A 93 -1.87 21.86 -21.08
C PRO A 93 -1.41 23.28 -20.81
N VAL A 94 -1.45 23.68 -19.55
CA VAL A 94 -0.93 24.98 -19.08
C VAL A 94 0.48 24.75 -18.52
N MET A 95 1.49 25.19 -19.25
CA MET A 95 2.90 25.04 -18.86
C MET A 95 3.33 26.06 -17.79
N SER A 96 4.23 25.67 -16.90
CA SER A 96 4.93 26.60 -16.03
C SER A 96 6.00 27.40 -16.80
N ALA A 97 6.35 28.60 -16.31
CA ALA A 97 7.35 29.45 -16.96
C ALA A 97 8.74 28.78 -17.07
N SER A 98 9.09 27.87 -16.14
CA SER A 98 10.35 27.11 -16.19
C SER A 98 10.35 26.00 -17.25
N ASP A 99 9.17 25.48 -17.59
CA ASP A 99 9.04 24.42 -18.60
C ASP A 99 9.01 25.00 -20.01
N VAL A 100 8.51 26.25 -20.15
CA VAL A 100 8.60 27.02 -21.42
C VAL A 100 10.04 27.29 -21.82
N ASP A 101 10.94 27.54 -20.86
CA ASP A 101 12.37 27.77 -21.17
C ASP A 101 13.09 26.46 -21.54
N LYS A 102 12.70 25.32 -20.97
CA LYS A 102 13.20 24.00 -21.39
C LYS A 102 12.73 23.62 -22.80
N LEU A 103 11.48 23.94 -23.17
CA LEU A 103 10.94 23.68 -24.53
C LEU A 103 11.57 24.54 -25.62
N LYS A 104 12.02 25.75 -25.32
CA LYS A 104 12.80 26.58 -26.28
C LYS A 104 14.15 25.96 -26.60
N ALA A 105 14.66 25.07 -25.74
CA ALA A 105 15.92 24.36 -25.97
C ALA A 105 15.76 23.01 -26.69
N ALA A 106 14.51 22.49 -26.82
CA ALA A 106 14.20 21.20 -27.44
C ALA A 106 13.24 21.37 -28.65
N PRO A 107 13.75 21.69 -29.85
CA PRO A 107 12.92 22.06 -30.99
C PRO A 107 12.30 20.87 -31.76
N SER A 108 12.43 19.64 -31.31
CA SER A 108 11.98 18.44 -32.03
C SER A 108 10.67 17.88 -31.45
N ILE A 109 9.69 17.67 -32.36
CA ILE A 109 8.46 16.90 -32.06
C ILE A 109 8.81 15.48 -31.71
N GLY A 110 8.13 14.88 -30.71
CA GLY A 110 8.26 13.48 -30.38
C GLY A 110 8.65 13.21 -28.93
N TRP A 111 9.19 12.04 -28.70
CA TRP A 111 9.61 11.58 -27.39
C TRP A 111 10.90 12.25 -26.90
N HIS A 112 10.87 12.67 -25.66
CA HIS A 112 12.01 13.26 -24.93
C HIS A 112 12.17 12.57 -23.59
N GLN A 113 13.40 12.54 -23.09
CA GLN A 113 13.74 12.01 -21.77
C GLN A 113 14.63 12.99 -21.03
N ASP A 114 14.35 13.15 -19.75
CA ASP A 114 15.22 13.85 -18.80
C ASP A 114 15.37 13.04 -17.51
N GLU A 115 15.90 13.65 -16.47
CA GLU A 115 16.12 13.02 -15.15
C GLU A 115 14.82 12.58 -14.43
N ASN A 116 13.65 13.11 -14.86
CA ASN A 116 12.34 12.82 -14.26
C ASN A 116 11.54 11.78 -15.04
N GLY A 117 11.95 11.45 -16.28
CA GLY A 117 11.29 10.44 -17.10
C GLY A 117 11.09 10.81 -18.57
N TRP A 118 10.20 10.07 -19.21
CA TRP A 118 9.83 10.29 -20.61
C TRP A 118 8.59 11.17 -20.73
N TRP A 119 8.60 12.11 -21.69
CA TRP A 119 7.49 12.98 -22.04
C TRP A 119 7.39 13.17 -23.56
N TYR A 120 6.25 13.64 -24.07
CA TYR A 120 6.02 13.79 -25.51
C TYR A 120 5.69 15.22 -25.88
N GLN A 121 6.44 15.78 -26.84
CA GLN A 121 6.20 17.11 -27.39
C GLN A 121 5.39 17.05 -28.70
N ASN A 122 4.26 17.76 -28.70
CA ASN A 122 3.39 17.90 -29.85
C ASN A 122 3.97 18.89 -30.88
N ARG A 123 3.41 18.87 -32.12
CA ARG A 123 3.82 19.74 -33.22
C ARG A 123 3.67 21.23 -32.93
N ASP A 124 2.71 21.63 -32.11
CA ASP A 124 2.46 23.01 -31.70
C ASP A 124 3.33 23.49 -30.52
N GLY A 125 4.22 22.64 -30.04
CA GLY A 125 5.10 22.90 -28.92
C GLY A 125 4.47 22.57 -27.54
N SER A 126 3.19 22.14 -27.48
CA SER A 126 2.57 21.63 -26.27
C SER A 126 3.08 20.25 -25.91
N TYR A 127 2.72 19.73 -24.73
CA TYR A 127 2.99 18.36 -24.28
C TYR A 127 1.78 17.80 -23.52
N TYR A 128 1.67 16.47 -23.45
CA TYR A 128 0.57 15.80 -22.77
C TYR A 128 0.72 15.86 -21.26
N GLN A 129 -0.41 16.00 -20.55
CA GLN A 129 -0.51 15.99 -19.08
C GLN A 129 -1.85 15.37 -18.65
N ASP A 130 -1.89 14.85 -17.40
CA ASP A 130 -3.10 14.45 -16.69
C ASP A 130 -4.07 13.62 -17.51
N GLY A 131 -3.61 12.51 -18.10
CA GLY A 131 -4.56 11.64 -18.77
C GLY A 131 -3.99 10.65 -19.76
N TRP A 132 -4.93 9.90 -20.32
CA TRP A 132 -4.69 8.90 -21.35
C TRP A 132 -4.44 9.55 -22.69
N GLN A 133 -3.44 9.07 -23.41
CA GLN A 133 -3.11 9.50 -24.77
C GLN A 133 -2.66 8.32 -25.62
N GLU A 134 -3.07 8.34 -26.88
CA GLU A 134 -2.58 7.41 -27.89
C GLU A 134 -1.46 8.10 -28.68
N VAL A 135 -0.28 7.49 -28.68
CA VAL A 135 0.89 7.99 -29.42
C VAL A 135 1.45 6.85 -30.25
N ASN A 136 1.47 7.00 -31.56
CA ASN A 136 1.99 6.01 -32.53
C ASN A 136 1.35 4.61 -32.37
N GLY A 137 0.04 4.54 -32.08
CA GLY A 137 -0.71 3.28 -31.94
C GLY A 137 -0.48 2.56 -30.60
N SER A 138 0.13 3.20 -29.62
CA SER A 138 0.26 2.70 -28.23
C SER A 138 -0.39 3.69 -27.27
N THR A 139 -1.02 3.16 -26.23
CA THR A 139 -1.72 3.94 -25.20
C THR A 139 -0.79 4.20 -24.02
N TYR A 140 -0.75 5.44 -23.55
CA TYR A 140 0.06 5.91 -22.42
C TYR A 140 -0.82 6.69 -21.44
N TYR A 141 -0.35 6.82 -20.20
CA TYR A 141 -0.91 7.78 -19.26
C TYR A 141 0.16 8.78 -18.82
N PHE A 142 -0.13 10.07 -18.99
CA PHE A 142 0.75 11.15 -18.57
C PHE A 142 0.31 11.70 -17.22
N ASN A 143 1.22 11.85 -16.28
CA ASN A 143 0.95 12.46 -14.99
C ASN A 143 0.79 13.99 -15.09
N SER A 144 0.49 14.65 -13.98
CA SER A 144 0.32 16.12 -13.91
C SER A 144 1.58 16.92 -14.29
N ASN A 145 2.73 16.29 -14.27
CA ASN A 145 4.00 16.91 -14.69
C ASN A 145 4.36 16.62 -16.14
N GLY A 146 3.52 15.86 -16.88
CA GLY A 146 3.71 15.53 -18.28
C GLY A 146 4.60 14.31 -18.56
N TYR A 147 4.93 13.52 -17.54
CA TYR A 147 5.73 12.29 -17.71
C TYR A 147 4.83 11.06 -17.78
N ILE A 148 5.22 10.08 -18.62
CA ILE A 148 4.50 8.80 -18.68
C ILE A 148 4.65 8.02 -17.38
N LEU A 149 3.62 7.23 -17.07
CA LEU A 149 3.65 6.27 -15.98
C LEU A 149 4.25 4.94 -16.44
N THR A 150 4.90 4.21 -15.52
CA THR A 150 5.41 2.85 -15.72
C THR A 150 5.01 1.95 -14.56
N GLY A 151 5.07 0.64 -14.75
CA GLY A 151 4.69 -0.34 -13.74
C GLY A 151 3.20 -0.35 -13.42
N TRP A 152 2.85 -0.87 -12.25
CA TRP A 152 1.47 -0.89 -11.77
C TRP A 152 1.03 0.46 -11.21
N GLN A 153 -0.10 0.96 -11.69
CA GLN A 153 -0.73 2.21 -11.26
C GLN A 153 -2.22 1.95 -10.98
N THR A 154 -2.82 2.73 -10.09
CA THR A 154 -4.27 2.74 -9.92
C THR A 154 -4.82 4.05 -10.47
N ILE A 155 -5.63 3.96 -11.52
CA ILE A 155 -6.22 5.10 -12.24
C ILE A 155 -7.73 4.88 -12.27
N ASP A 156 -8.50 5.82 -11.73
CA ASP A 156 -9.96 5.74 -11.63
C ASP A 156 -10.43 4.40 -11.02
N ASP A 157 -9.81 4.00 -9.90
CA ASP A 157 -10.04 2.76 -9.14
C ASP A 157 -9.73 1.46 -9.90
N LYS A 158 -9.06 1.54 -11.05
CA LYS A 158 -8.60 0.38 -11.82
C LYS A 158 -7.09 0.20 -11.73
N ASP A 159 -6.65 -1.02 -11.53
CA ASP A 159 -5.24 -1.37 -11.62
C ASP A 159 -4.84 -1.43 -13.10
N CYS A 160 -3.90 -0.59 -13.51
CA CYS A 160 -3.37 -0.45 -14.86
C CYS A 160 -1.88 -0.79 -14.87
N TYR A 161 -1.45 -1.59 -15.83
CA TYR A 161 -0.03 -1.90 -16.00
C TYR A 161 0.54 -1.18 -17.22
N PHE A 162 1.68 -0.54 -17.01
CA PHE A 162 2.47 0.08 -18.07
C PHE A 162 3.84 -0.59 -18.12
N ASP A 163 4.29 -0.98 -19.31
CA ASP A 163 5.61 -1.58 -19.48
C ASP A 163 6.76 -0.59 -19.20
N GLU A 164 8.00 -1.00 -19.39
CA GLU A 164 9.18 -0.16 -19.15
C GLU A 164 9.24 1.05 -20.10
N ASP A 165 8.59 0.96 -21.27
CA ASP A 165 8.43 2.06 -22.22
C ASP A 165 7.19 2.93 -21.91
N GLY A 166 6.41 2.61 -20.88
CA GLY A 166 5.18 3.30 -20.47
C GLY A 166 3.95 2.94 -21.29
N LYS A 167 3.99 1.88 -22.11
CA LYS A 167 2.83 1.43 -22.90
C LYS A 167 1.86 0.66 -22.00
N TYR A 168 0.59 1.03 -22.07
CA TYR A 168 -0.48 0.34 -21.34
C TYR A 168 -0.69 -1.08 -21.88
N ASP A 169 -0.73 -2.06 -20.98
CA ASP A 169 -1.04 -3.46 -21.28
C ASP A 169 -2.32 -3.87 -20.52
N GLU A 170 -3.45 -3.83 -21.22
CA GLU A 170 -4.77 -4.18 -20.67
C GLU A 170 -4.92 -5.69 -20.33
N THR A 171 -4.00 -6.53 -20.80
CA THR A 171 -4.06 -7.98 -20.57
C THR A 171 -3.50 -8.38 -19.21
N LYS A 172 -2.75 -7.49 -18.57
CA LYS A 172 -2.15 -7.74 -17.27
C LYS A 172 -3.17 -7.61 -16.15
N GLN A 173 -3.14 -8.58 -15.26
CA GLN A 173 -3.86 -8.54 -13.98
C GLN A 173 -2.86 -8.37 -12.85
N ARG A 174 -3.13 -7.41 -11.95
CA ARG A 174 -2.25 -7.14 -10.82
C ARG A 174 -2.28 -8.33 -9.85
N PRO A 175 -1.12 -8.91 -9.52
CA PRO A 175 -1.10 -9.97 -8.52
C PRO A 175 -1.50 -9.43 -7.15
N MET A 176 -2.28 -10.23 -6.43
CA MET A 176 -2.79 -9.88 -5.09
C MET A 176 -2.33 -10.89 -4.05
N ILE A 177 -2.10 -10.42 -2.82
CA ILE A 177 -1.69 -11.24 -1.70
C ILE A 177 -2.38 -10.75 -0.42
N ALA A 178 -2.82 -11.68 0.44
CA ALA A 178 -3.34 -11.36 1.76
C ALA A 178 -2.27 -11.64 2.82
N LEU A 179 -1.75 -10.59 3.46
CA LEU A 179 -1.01 -10.71 4.70
C LEU A 179 -2.00 -10.90 5.85
N THR A 180 -1.81 -11.90 6.68
CA THR A 180 -2.71 -12.19 7.79
C THR A 180 -1.94 -12.34 9.09
N PHE A 181 -2.52 -11.85 10.19
CA PHE A 181 -1.88 -11.78 11.49
C PHE A 181 -2.78 -12.40 12.56
N ASP A 182 -2.25 -13.36 13.28
CA ASP A 182 -2.94 -14.11 14.33
C ASP A 182 -2.58 -13.61 15.73
N ASP A 183 -3.40 -13.97 16.69
CA ASP A 183 -3.24 -13.76 18.15
C ASP A 183 -3.38 -12.32 18.66
N GLY A 184 -3.47 -11.33 17.77
CA GLY A 184 -3.63 -9.93 18.18
C GLY A 184 -5.01 -9.59 18.80
N PRO A 185 -5.27 -8.30 19.03
CA PRO A 185 -4.31 -7.21 18.98
C PRO A 185 -3.29 -7.24 20.12
N GLY A 186 -2.13 -6.66 19.89
CA GLY A 186 -1.05 -6.64 20.85
C GLY A 186 -0.22 -5.35 20.84
N GLU A 187 0.89 -5.38 21.55
CA GLU A 187 1.81 -4.24 21.75
C GLU A 187 2.37 -3.66 20.43
N TYR A 188 2.55 -4.50 19.39
CA TYR A 188 3.17 -4.12 18.12
C TYR A 188 2.16 -3.85 17.00
N THR A 189 0.87 -4.16 17.22
CA THR A 189 -0.19 -4.05 16.20
C THR A 189 -0.33 -2.62 15.65
N GLU A 190 -0.26 -1.58 16.52
CA GLU A 190 -0.40 -0.18 16.10
C GLU A 190 0.72 0.26 15.12
N GLU A 191 1.95 -0.21 15.31
CA GLU A 191 3.06 0.09 14.39
C GLU A 191 2.83 -0.53 13.01
N LEU A 192 2.26 -1.73 12.98
CA LEU A 192 1.88 -2.42 11.74
C LEU A 192 0.73 -1.72 11.03
N ILE A 193 -0.32 -1.26 11.75
CA ILE A 193 -1.42 -0.47 11.18
C ILE A 193 -0.87 0.77 10.48
N ASN A 194 0.01 1.52 11.14
CA ASN A 194 0.61 2.73 10.57
C ASN A 194 1.35 2.43 9.26
N CYS A 195 2.14 1.34 9.20
CA CYS A 195 2.84 0.93 7.99
C CYS A 195 1.87 0.55 6.86
N LEU A 196 0.82 -0.22 7.15
CA LEU A 196 -0.20 -0.60 6.17
C LEU A 196 -0.89 0.63 5.57
N VAL A 197 -1.33 1.56 6.42
CA VAL A 197 -2.00 2.80 6.00
C VAL A 197 -1.07 3.69 5.17
N GLU A 198 0.19 3.86 5.58
CA GLU A 198 1.18 4.66 4.85
C GLU A 198 1.46 4.12 3.43
N ASN A 199 1.32 2.80 3.26
CA ASN A 199 1.54 2.13 1.98
C ASN A 199 0.24 1.86 1.19
N ASN A 200 -0.91 2.37 1.65
CA ASN A 200 -2.23 2.08 1.07
C ASN A 200 -2.47 0.57 0.90
N ALA A 201 -2.03 -0.21 1.89
CA ALA A 201 -2.11 -1.65 1.95
C ALA A 201 -3.16 -2.07 2.98
N LYS A 202 -3.77 -3.25 2.77
CA LYS A 202 -4.70 -3.85 3.70
C LYS A 202 -4.23 -5.23 4.14
N ALA A 203 -4.75 -5.69 5.26
CA ALA A 203 -4.46 -6.99 5.84
C ALA A 203 -5.68 -7.53 6.61
N THR A 204 -5.65 -8.81 6.96
CA THR A 204 -6.66 -9.45 7.81
C THR A 204 -6.04 -9.82 9.15
N PHE A 205 -6.72 -9.48 10.24
CA PHE A 205 -6.27 -9.74 11.59
C PHE A 205 -7.20 -10.74 12.28
N PHE A 206 -6.69 -11.94 12.56
CA PHE A 206 -7.41 -12.98 13.31
C PHE A 206 -7.13 -12.80 14.79
N MET A 207 -8.07 -12.16 15.48
CA MET A 207 -7.88 -11.69 16.85
C MET A 207 -8.43 -12.68 17.88
N LEU A 208 -7.74 -12.78 19.02
CA LEU A 208 -8.25 -13.45 20.19
C LEU A 208 -9.23 -12.55 20.93
N GLY A 209 -10.40 -13.08 21.30
CA GLY A 209 -11.43 -12.30 22.00
C GLY A 209 -10.92 -11.67 23.30
N GLN A 210 -10.13 -12.39 24.09
CA GLN A 210 -9.49 -11.85 25.31
C GLN A 210 -8.55 -10.68 25.03
N ASN A 211 -7.87 -10.66 23.88
CA ASN A 211 -6.96 -9.57 23.50
C ASN A 211 -7.74 -8.39 22.94
N VAL A 212 -8.87 -8.61 22.26
CA VAL A 212 -9.80 -7.54 21.88
C VAL A 212 -10.35 -6.82 23.12
N GLU A 213 -10.72 -7.57 24.17
CA GLU A 213 -11.16 -6.96 25.43
C GLU A 213 -10.04 -6.21 26.18
N ALA A 214 -8.80 -6.67 26.05
CA ALA A 214 -7.64 -6.03 26.66
C ALA A 214 -7.18 -4.76 25.91
N TYR A 215 -7.37 -4.70 24.58
CA TYR A 215 -6.93 -3.62 23.69
C TYR A 215 -8.05 -3.18 22.72
N PRO A 216 -9.24 -2.79 23.23
CA PRO A 216 -10.39 -2.48 22.38
C PRO A 216 -10.14 -1.27 21.45
N GLU A 217 -9.30 -0.33 21.87
CA GLU A 217 -8.91 0.81 21.06
C GLU A 217 -8.07 0.43 19.83
N ILE A 218 -7.20 -0.61 19.94
CA ILE A 218 -6.42 -1.10 18.81
C ILE A 218 -7.32 -1.88 17.84
N ALA A 219 -8.23 -2.72 18.35
CA ALA A 219 -9.22 -3.39 17.52
C ALA A 219 -10.08 -2.37 16.74
N LYS A 220 -10.48 -1.27 17.41
CA LYS A 220 -11.20 -0.19 16.74
C LYS A 220 -10.34 0.51 15.69
N GLU A 221 -9.07 0.78 15.93
CA GLU A 221 -8.14 1.39 14.97
C GLU A 221 -7.97 0.53 13.73
N LEU A 222 -7.86 -0.81 13.88
CA LEU A 222 -7.85 -1.77 12.76
C LEU A 222 -9.11 -1.63 11.89
N SER A 223 -10.28 -1.58 12.52
CA SER A 223 -11.57 -1.40 11.84
C SER A 223 -11.65 -0.06 11.12
N ASP A 224 -11.28 1.05 11.79
CA ASP A 224 -11.31 2.41 11.24
C ASP A 224 -10.31 2.59 10.08
N ALA A 225 -9.21 1.83 10.08
CA ALA A 225 -8.22 1.78 9.01
C ALA A 225 -8.64 0.89 7.82
N GLY A 226 -9.82 0.25 7.90
CA GLY A 226 -10.35 -0.60 6.84
C GLY A 226 -9.64 -1.95 6.71
N MET A 227 -9.03 -2.43 7.79
CA MET A 227 -8.50 -3.80 7.88
C MET A 227 -9.66 -4.78 8.10
N GLU A 228 -9.49 -6.03 7.65
CA GLU A 228 -10.47 -7.07 7.90
C GLU A 228 -10.31 -7.65 9.29
N LEU A 229 -11.45 -7.78 9.99
CA LEU A 229 -11.51 -8.34 11.32
C LEU A 229 -11.85 -9.82 11.23
N GLY A 230 -10.94 -10.67 11.64
CA GLY A 230 -11.08 -12.11 11.72
C GLY A 230 -11.17 -12.61 13.17
N ASN A 231 -11.83 -13.74 13.36
CA ASN A 231 -11.96 -14.43 14.63
C ASN A 231 -10.88 -15.50 14.77
N HIS A 232 -10.17 -15.53 15.94
CA HIS A 232 -9.18 -16.56 16.26
C HIS A 232 -9.50 -17.32 17.54
N SER A 233 -10.80 -17.51 17.84
CA SER A 233 -11.33 -17.97 19.12
C SER A 233 -11.10 -16.97 20.28
N TYR A 234 -11.69 -17.24 21.44
CA TYR A 234 -11.56 -16.33 22.58
C TYR A 234 -10.21 -16.43 23.28
N SER A 235 -9.74 -17.67 23.55
CA SER A 235 -8.54 -17.94 24.37
C SER A 235 -7.56 -18.94 23.77
N HIS A 236 -7.63 -19.18 22.47
CA HIS A 236 -6.71 -20.01 21.69
C HIS A 236 -6.68 -21.52 22.08
N PRO A 237 -7.78 -22.19 22.41
CA PRO A 237 -7.77 -23.62 22.63
C PRO A 237 -7.73 -24.37 21.29
N ASP A 238 -7.24 -25.61 21.28
CA ASP A 238 -7.47 -26.53 20.18
C ASP A 238 -8.97 -26.88 20.09
N LEU A 239 -9.64 -26.40 19.01
CA LEU A 239 -11.09 -26.49 18.88
C LEU A 239 -11.59 -27.93 18.72
N VAL A 240 -10.78 -28.81 18.15
CA VAL A 240 -11.12 -30.24 18.02
C VAL A 240 -11.14 -30.91 19.40
N THR A 241 -10.15 -30.56 20.23
CA THR A 241 -10.00 -31.12 21.57
C THR A 241 -11.13 -30.69 22.51
N ILE A 242 -11.58 -29.43 22.44
CA ILE A 242 -12.66 -28.94 23.31
C ILE A 242 -14.06 -29.33 22.85
N GLY A 243 -14.19 -29.77 21.56
CA GLY A 243 -15.44 -30.19 20.93
C GLY A 243 -16.28 -29.05 20.37
N ALA A 244 -17.23 -29.40 19.54
CA ALA A 244 -17.99 -28.48 18.69
C ALA A 244 -18.77 -27.39 19.45
N GLU A 245 -19.44 -27.75 20.54
CA GLU A 245 -20.24 -26.81 21.35
C GLU A 245 -19.35 -25.76 22.02
N ALA A 246 -18.22 -26.18 22.63
CA ALA A 246 -17.28 -25.28 23.25
C ALA A 246 -16.53 -24.43 22.20
N ALA A 247 -16.27 -24.99 21.02
CA ALA A 247 -15.70 -24.25 19.91
C ALA A 247 -16.63 -23.11 19.43
N ALA A 248 -17.92 -23.39 19.25
CA ALA A 248 -18.93 -22.38 18.91
C ALA A 248 -19.00 -21.26 19.98
N GLN A 249 -18.91 -21.62 21.27
CA GLN A 249 -18.88 -20.62 22.34
C GLN A 249 -17.62 -19.74 22.31
N GLN A 250 -16.44 -20.31 22.01
CA GLN A 250 -15.18 -19.56 21.82
C GLN A 250 -15.32 -18.53 20.70
N VAL A 251 -15.92 -18.91 19.57
CA VAL A 251 -16.13 -18.04 18.42
C VAL A 251 -17.16 -16.94 18.76
N SER A 252 -18.31 -17.30 19.33
CA SER A 252 -19.36 -16.34 19.72
C SER A 252 -18.87 -15.31 20.72
N ASN A 253 -18.02 -15.71 21.69
CA ASN A 253 -17.46 -14.79 22.67
C ASN A 253 -16.53 -13.76 22.00
N THR A 254 -15.74 -14.19 21.01
CA THR A 254 -14.86 -13.29 20.24
C THR A 254 -15.64 -12.32 19.38
N ASP A 255 -16.69 -12.80 18.68
CA ASP A 255 -17.57 -11.92 17.89
C ASP A 255 -18.25 -10.86 18.76
N ALA A 256 -18.70 -11.26 19.96
CA ALA A 256 -19.24 -10.30 20.92
C ALA A 256 -18.22 -9.25 21.37
N ALA A 257 -16.97 -9.65 21.64
CA ALA A 257 -15.89 -8.74 21.99
C ALA A 257 -15.56 -7.78 20.84
N LEU A 258 -15.44 -8.29 19.60
CA LEU A 258 -15.23 -7.48 18.39
C LEU A 258 -16.36 -6.47 18.19
N LYS A 259 -17.61 -6.93 18.29
CA LYS A 259 -18.78 -6.05 18.14
C LYS A 259 -18.84 -4.96 19.20
N ALA A 260 -18.48 -5.29 20.44
CA ALA A 260 -18.43 -4.32 21.52
C ALA A 260 -17.34 -3.25 21.31
N ALA A 261 -16.18 -3.64 20.78
CA ALA A 261 -15.05 -2.73 20.55
C ALA A 261 -15.19 -1.90 19.27
N THR A 262 -15.73 -2.48 18.20
CA THR A 262 -15.67 -1.90 16.84
C THR A 262 -17.05 -1.57 16.24
N GLY A 263 -18.12 -2.20 16.73
CA GLY A 263 -19.45 -2.17 16.13
C GLY A 263 -19.69 -3.29 15.10
N PHE A 264 -18.68 -4.09 14.76
CA PHE A 264 -18.72 -5.14 13.74
C PHE A 264 -18.32 -6.49 14.34
N GLU A 265 -18.90 -7.56 13.84
CA GLU A 265 -18.49 -8.94 14.09
C GLU A 265 -17.40 -9.34 13.09
N ALA A 266 -16.71 -10.46 13.33
CA ALA A 266 -15.74 -10.99 12.36
C ALA A 266 -16.43 -11.43 11.07
N THR A 267 -15.74 -11.30 9.95
CA THR A 267 -16.21 -11.75 8.63
C THR A 267 -15.70 -13.13 8.25
N VAL A 268 -14.56 -13.52 8.85
CA VAL A 268 -13.84 -14.78 8.61
C VAL A 268 -13.27 -15.30 9.93
N MET A 269 -12.93 -16.59 9.95
CA MET A 269 -12.37 -17.23 11.14
C MET A 269 -11.13 -18.05 10.77
N ARG A 270 -10.13 -18.04 11.61
CA ARG A 270 -9.00 -18.98 11.55
C ARG A 270 -8.98 -19.83 12.82
N PRO A 271 -9.10 -21.16 12.70
CA PRO A 271 -8.98 -22.04 13.86
C PRO A 271 -7.56 -21.97 14.45
N PRO A 272 -7.40 -21.90 15.78
CA PRO A 272 -6.10 -22.02 16.44
C PRO A 272 -5.28 -23.20 15.93
N GLY A 273 -4.02 -22.92 15.52
CA GLY A 273 -3.14 -23.93 14.92
C GLY A 273 -3.64 -24.55 13.60
N GLY A 274 -4.66 -23.97 12.96
CA GLY A 274 -5.28 -24.52 11.75
C GLY A 274 -6.09 -25.80 12.01
N SER A 275 -6.39 -26.15 13.26
CA SER A 275 -6.99 -27.43 13.65
C SER A 275 -8.52 -27.38 13.62
N PHE A 276 -9.14 -28.20 12.76
CA PHE A 276 -10.59 -28.38 12.69
C PHE A 276 -10.97 -29.76 12.17
N ASN A 277 -12.22 -30.15 12.44
CA ASN A 277 -12.87 -31.34 11.86
C ASN A 277 -14.29 -30.99 11.41
N ASP A 278 -15.02 -31.93 10.83
CA ASP A 278 -16.37 -31.68 10.30
C ASP A 278 -17.35 -31.23 11.38
N SER A 279 -17.21 -31.72 12.60
CA SER A 279 -18.07 -31.29 13.72
C SER A 279 -17.83 -29.85 14.11
N VAL A 280 -16.57 -29.40 14.15
CA VAL A 280 -16.17 -28.02 14.41
C VAL A 280 -16.62 -27.11 13.27
N LYS A 281 -16.39 -27.51 12.01
CA LYS A 281 -16.86 -26.76 10.83
C LYS A 281 -18.36 -26.52 10.84
N ALA A 282 -19.14 -27.56 11.20
CA ALA A 282 -20.59 -27.48 11.22
C ALA A 282 -21.14 -26.61 12.37
N ALA A 283 -20.35 -26.36 13.42
CA ALA A 283 -20.73 -25.58 14.59
C ALA A 283 -20.35 -24.10 14.49
N ILE A 284 -19.48 -23.73 13.53
CA ILE A 284 -18.96 -22.38 13.38
C ILE A 284 -19.59 -21.72 12.14
N ASP A 285 -20.27 -20.59 12.37
CA ASP A 285 -20.95 -19.84 11.30
C ASP A 285 -20.01 -18.81 10.64
N HIS A 286 -18.80 -19.26 10.22
CA HIS A 286 -17.80 -18.45 9.51
C HIS A 286 -17.11 -19.26 8.43
N PRO A 287 -16.64 -18.64 7.34
CA PRO A 287 -15.64 -19.22 6.47
C PRO A 287 -14.32 -19.43 7.22
N LEU A 288 -13.72 -20.60 7.06
CA LEU A 288 -12.45 -20.93 7.71
C LEU A 288 -11.28 -20.55 6.77
N ILE A 289 -10.40 -19.68 7.21
CA ILE A 289 -9.23 -19.24 6.43
C ILE A 289 -7.97 -19.84 7.04
N ILE A 290 -7.32 -20.66 6.26
CA ILE A 290 -6.04 -21.26 6.63
C ILE A 290 -4.93 -20.40 5.97
N TRP A 291 -3.84 -20.97 5.52
CA TRP A 291 -2.75 -20.26 4.85
C TRP A 291 -2.13 -21.11 3.75
N SER A 292 -1.52 -20.46 2.79
CA SER A 292 -0.68 -21.10 1.78
C SER A 292 0.81 -20.87 2.04
N ILE A 293 1.16 -19.88 2.88
CA ILE A 293 2.53 -19.60 3.29
C ILE A 293 2.57 -19.52 4.81
N ASP A 294 3.21 -20.49 5.47
CA ASP A 294 3.54 -20.46 6.88
C ASP A 294 4.94 -19.85 7.06
N THR A 295 5.02 -18.68 7.63
CA THR A 295 6.31 -18.02 7.89
C THR A 295 7.10 -18.67 9.01
N ARG A 296 6.44 -19.42 9.89
CA ARG A 296 6.98 -19.99 11.14
C ARG A 296 7.66 -18.96 12.04
N ASP A 297 7.20 -17.72 12.00
CA ASP A 297 7.71 -16.60 12.79
C ASP A 297 7.68 -16.89 14.29
N TRP A 298 6.64 -17.56 14.77
CA TRP A 298 6.46 -18.04 16.13
C TRP A 298 7.58 -19.01 16.59
N ALA A 299 8.14 -19.80 15.66
CA ALA A 299 9.17 -20.80 15.93
C ALA A 299 10.58 -20.24 15.72
N THR A 300 10.81 -19.55 14.62
CA THR A 300 12.13 -19.05 14.23
C THR A 300 12.55 -17.81 15.01
N LYS A 301 11.58 -16.98 15.41
CA LYS A 301 11.79 -15.70 16.12
C LYS A 301 12.81 -14.80 15.40
N SER A 302 12.80 -14.82 14.08
CA SER A 302 13.74 -14.14 13.23
C SER A 302 13.03 -13.29 12.19
N GLU A 303 13.27 -11.98 12.23
CA GLU A 303 12.80 -11.01 11.22
C GLU A 303 13.25 -11.43 9.81
N ASP A 304 14.55 -11.74 9.63
CA ASP A 304 15.09 -12.08 8.32
C ASP A 304 14.50 -13.37 7.73
N GLN A 305 14.31 -14.41 8.55
CA GLN A 305 13.71 -15.67 8.07
C GLN A 305 12.24 -15.47 7.72
N THR A 306 11.47 -14.76 8.56
CA THR A 306 10.07 -14.42 8.29
C THR A 306 9.94 -13.65 6.99
N TYR A 307 10.76 -12.61 6.80
CA TYR A 307 10.80 -11.82 5.57
C TYR A 307 11.14 -12.68 4.36
N GLN A 308 12.21 -13.49 4.43
CA GLN A 308 12.70 -14.27 3.30
C GLN A 308 11.68 -15.32 2.84
N VAL A 309 11.02 -16.01 3.78
CA VAL A 309 9.98 -17.01 3.45
C VAL A 309 8.87 -16.38 2.60
N VAL A 310 8.40 -15.17 2.96
CA VAL A 310 7.36 -14.50 2.17
C VAL A 310 7.91 -14.05 0.82
N MET A 311 9.07 -13.40 0.80
CA MET A 311 9.63 -12.84 -0.45
C MET A 311 9.99 -13.89 -1.48
N ASP A 312 10.32 -15.13 -1.06
CA ASP A 312 10.64 -16.24 -1.94
C ASP A 312 9.42 -17.00 -2.45
N ASN A 313 8.31 -17.02 -1.66
CA ASN A 313 7.14 -17.85 -1.94
C ASN A 313 5.88 -17.06 -2.30
N ALA A 314 5.90 -15.73 -2.23
CA ALA A 314 4.75 -14.88 -2.56
C ALA A 314 4.30 -15.11 -4.01
N GLN A 315 3.02 -15.47 -4.17
CA GLN A 315 2.36 -15.68 -5.46
C GLN A 315 0.99 -15.00 -5.45
N ASP A 316 0.45 -14.77 -6.63
CA ASP A 316 -0.90 -14.26 -6.79
C ASP A 316 -1.93 -15.19 -6.15
N GLY A 317 -2.70 -14.69 -5.19
CA GLY A 317 -3.67 -15.48 -4.43
C GLY A 317 -3.15 -16.09 -3.12
N SER A 318 -1.90 -15.83 -2.74
CA SER A 318 -1.33 -16.33 -1.48
C SER A 318 -1.99 -15.71 -0.25
N VAL A 319 -2.16 -16.54 0.79
CA VAL A 319 -2.55 -16.16 2.15
C VAL A 319 -1.37 -16.47 3.08
N VAL A 320 -0.84 -15.45 3.73
CA VAL A 320 0.38 -15.53 4.54
C VAL A 320 0.03 -15.54 6.02
N LEU A 321 0.50 -16.54 6.76
CA LEU A 321 0.39 -16.62 8.22
C LEU A 321 1.57 -15.90 8.89
N MET A 322 1.25 -14.94 9.76
CA MET A 322 2.15 -14.24 10.68
C MET A 322 1.43 -13.95 12.01
N HIS A 323 2.15 -13.37 12.99
CA HIS A 323 1.59 -13.01 14.28
C HIS A 323 2.00 -11.59 14.65
N ASP A 324 1.01 -10.70 14.94
CA ASP A 324 1.28 -9.28 15.25
C ASP A 324 1.59 -9.01 16.73
N ILE A 325 1.62 -10.06 17.54
CA ILE A 325 2.04 -10.02 18.95
C ILE A 325 3.57 -10.13 19.14
N HIS A 326 4.31 -10.38 18.07
CA HIS A 326 5.76 -10.58 18.10
C HIS A 326 6.52 -9.46 17.38
N GLU A 327 7.50 -8.84 18.05
CA GLU A 327 8.31 -7.75 17.52
C GLU A 327 9.02 -8.12 16.21
N TRP A 328 9.64 -9.30 16.13
CA TRP A 328 10.34 -9.77 14.93
C TRP A 328 9.42 -10.01 13.73
N SER A 329 8.18 -10.47 13.99
CA SER A 329 7.18 -10.68 12.94
C SER A 329 6.69 -9.35 12.38
N VAL A 330 6.35 -8.40 13.25
CA VAL A 330 5.92 -7.06 12.86
C VAL A 330 7.03 -6.30 12.13
N LYS A 331 8.30 -6.39 12.58
CA LYS A 331 9.43 -5.80 11.85
C LYS A 331 9.61 -6.41 10.46
N ALA A 332 9.48 -7.74 10.34
CA ALA A 332 9.50 -8.40 9.04
C ALA A 332 8.37 -7.90 8.13
N ALA A 333 7.15 -7.77 8.66
CA ALA A 333 5.99 -7.25 7.92
C ALA A 333 6.21 -5.80 7.45
N ILE A 334 6.67 -4.91 8.32
CA ILE A 334 6.98 -3.51 7.98
C ILE A 334 8.02 -3.40 6.86
N ARG A 335 9.00 -4.30 6.84
CA ARG A 335 10.01 -4.36 5.79
C ARG A 335 9.45 -4.93 4.49
N MET A 336 8.67 -6.02 4.52
CA MET A 336 8.17 -6.68 3.32
C MET A 336 7.03 -5.94 2.62
N ILE A 337 6.21 -5.17 3.32
CA ILE A 337 5.07 -4.45 2.73
C ILE A 337 5.50 -3.59 1.54
N PRO A 338 6.44 -2.62 1.67
CA PRO A 338 6.88 -1.83 0.52
C PRO A 338 7.58 -2.67 -0.55
N ASP A 339 8.32 -3.73 -0.18
CA ASP A 339 9.03 -4.58 -1.13
C ASP A 339 8.08 -5.46 -1.96
N LEU A 340 6.98 -5.97 -1.38
CA LEU A 340 5.92 -6.67 -2.11
C LEU A 340 5.21 -5.73 -3.09
N ILE A 341 4.93 -4.50 -2.68
CA ILE A 341 4.34 -3.47 -3.54
C ILE A 341 5.29 -3.15 -4.71
N ALA A 342 6.59 -3.01 -4.44
CA ALA A 342 7.60 -2.79 -5.48
C ALA A 342 7.73 -3.96 -6.45
N LYS A 343 7.47 -5.20 -5.99
CA LYS A 343 7.33 -6.40 -6.86
C LYS A 343 6.01 -6.42 -7.66
N GLY A 344 5.13 -5.45 -7.45
CA GLY A 344 3.86 -5.31 -8.18
C GLY A 344 2.64 -5.87 -7.47
N PHE A 345 2.78 -6.50 -6.31
CA PHE A 345 1.65 -7.01 -5.56
C PHE A 345 0.72 -5.90 -5.05
N LYS A 346 -0.58 -6.17 -5.04
CA LYS A 346 -1.56 -5.43 -4.26
C LYS A 346 -1.83 -6.21 -2.97
N LEU A 347 -1.64 -5.55 -1.83
CA LEU A 347 -1.90 -6.12 -0.52
C LEU A 347 -3.35 -5.83 -0.16
N VAL A 348 -4.14 -6.88 0.02
CA VAL A 348 -5.59 -6.82 0.20
C VAL A 348 -6.02 -7.68 1.40
N THR A 349 -7.26 -7.53 1.85
CA THR A 349 -7.85 -8.43 2.84
C THR A 349 -8.15 -9.80 2.21
N VAL A 350 -8.39 -10.82 3.03
CA VAL A 350 -8.77 -12.15 2.53
C VAL A 350 -10.09 -12.09 1.76
N SER A 351 -11.08 -11.34 2.24
CA SER A 351 -12.37 -11.18 1.55
C SER A 351 -12.22 -10.46 0.21
N GLU A 352 -11.43 -9.39 0.14
CA GLU A 352 -11.12 -8.70 -1.12
C GLU A 352 -10.36 -9.60 -2.09
N LEU A 353 -9.42 -10.43 -1.59
CA LEU A 353 -8.70 -11.41 -2.40
C LEU A 353 -9.65 -12.46 -2.98
N ALA A 354 -10.54 -13.03 -2.16
CA ALA A 354 -11.52 -14.00 -2.59
C ALA A 354 -12.44 -13.42 -3.68
N GLU A 355 -12.98 -12.22 -3.45
CA GLU A 355 -13.84 -11.51 -4.40
C GLU A 355 -13.14 -11.25 -5.73
N ALA A 356 -11.92 -10.73 -5.70
CA ALA A 356 -11.11 -10.45 -6.89
C ALA A 356 -10.80 -11.72 -7.70
N LYS A 357 -10.74 -12.89 -7.04
CA LYS A 357 -10.56 -14.20 -7.68
C LYS A 357 -11.88 -14.93 -7.99
N GLY A 358 -13.02 -14.22 -7.89
CA GLY A 358 -14.35 -14.77 -8.20
C GLY A 358 -14.80 -15.87 -7.26
N LYS A 359 -14.25 -15.94 -6.03
CA LYS A 359 -14.61 -16.92 -5.01
C LYS A 359 -15.51 -16.27 -3.96
N THR A 360 -16.64 -16.93 -3.65
CA THR A 360 -17.51 -16.54 -2.56
C THR A 360 -17.17 -17.35 -1.32
N LEU A 361 -16.79 -16.66 -0.24
CA LEU A 361 -16.54 -17.30 1.05
C LEU A 361 -17.86 -17.79 1.67
N GLN A 362 -17.90 -19.04 2.07
CA GLN A 362 -19.08 -19.69 2.66
C GLN A 362 -18.74 -20.29 4.01
N SER A 363 -19.62 -20.10 4.98
CA SER A 363 -19.56 -20.71 6.29
C SER A 363 -19.38 -22.23 6.20
N GLY A 364 -18.57 -22.79 7.07
CA GLY A 364 -18.23 -24.21 7.11
C GLY A 364 -17.27 -24.73 6.04
N ASN A 365 -16.82 -23.86 5.11
CA ASN A 365 -15.79 -24.19 4.13
C ASN A 365 -14.41 -23.67 4.57
N ALA A 366 -13.36 -24.41 4.23
CA ALA A 366 -11.99 -24.00 4.50
C ALA A 366 -11.26 -23.57 3.21
N TYR A 367 -10.51 -22.46 3.29
CA TYR A 367 -9.82 -21.83 2.18
C TYR A 367 -8.35 -21.61 2.55
N TYR A 368 -7.46 -22.03 1.66
CA TYR A 368 -6.00 -21.98 1.86
C TYR A 368 -5.31 -21.00 0.92
N TYR A 369 -5.83 -20.92 -0.31
CA TYR A 369 -5.24 -20.21 -1.42
C TYR A 369 -6.30 -19.75 -2.41
N PHE A 370 -6.09 -18.60 -3.06
CA PHE A 370 -7.08 -18.01 -3.97
C PHE A 370 -6.61 -17.86 -5.42
N GLY A 371 -5.36 -18.16 -5.73
CA GLY A 371 -4.83 -18.11 -7.10
C GLY A 371 -5.31 -19.21 -8.00
N GLU A 372 -4.77 -19.27 -9.22
CA GLU A 372 -5.00 -20.35 -10.16
C GLU A 372 -4.21 -21.61 -9.76
N GLY A 373 -4.88 -22.77 -9.81
CA GLY A 373 -4.32 -24.05 -9.39
C GLY A 373 -4.62 -24.37 -7.91
N GLU A 374 -4.65 -25.69 -7.61
CA GLU A 374 -4.70 -26.18 -6.24
C GLU A 374 -3.28 -26.17 -5.66
N GLN A 375 -2.98 -25.29 -4.70
CA GLN A 375 -1.83 -25.53 -3.84
C GLN A 375 -2.19 -26.66 -2.88
N GLN A 376 -1.53 -27.80 -3.02
CA GLN A 376 -1.51 -28.82 -1.97
C GLN A 376 -0.71 -28.23 -0.81
N VAL A 377 -1.37 -28.03 0.32
CA VAL A 377 -0.70 -27.70 1.58
C VAL A 377 -0.15 -29.02 2.13
N GLU A 378 1.17 -29.18 2.18
CA GLU A 378 1.83 -30.24 2.92
C GLU A 378 1.77 -29.99 4.44
#